data_583c5871e05f4de1f7211e0118ad9946
#
_entry.id   583c5871e05f4de1f7211e0118ad9946
#
_cell.length_a   1.000
_cell.length_b   1.000
_cell.length_c   1.000
_cell.angle_alpha   90.00
_cell.angle_beta   90.00
_cell.angle_gamma   90.00
#
_symmetry.space_group_name_H-M   'P 1'
#
loop_
_entity.id
_entity.type
_entity.pdbx_description
1 polymer ?
#
loop_
_entity_poly.entity_id
_entity_poly.type
_entity_poly.pdbx_seq_one_letter_code
_entity_poly.pdbx_strand_id
1 'polypeptide(L)'
;MSFQEDIIPIVTDVMTMLREQLRREAAAQGHKLSGKLAESIEFEVSPDGGNVIGRMFAEDYSSYLEFGVRADRIPFSGRTGTGGTSLYIQGLISFWELRGLSGREAISAAFATAHVHAREGMPSRASYRYSSTGERTGFIRTVIDRNADDIEAIIEDKYGARLALNFAQSLGQYENIKFSA
;
A
#
# COMPACT_ATOMS: atom_id res chain seq x y z
N MET A 1 10.38 -32.10 2.50
CA MET A 1 9.85 -30.73 2.29
C MET A 1 10.96 -29.87 1.70
N SER A 2 10.66 -29.07 0.70
CA SER A 2 11.68 -28.19 0.12
C SER A 2 11.84 -26.94 0.98
N PHE A 3 13.02 -26.31 0.95
CA PHE A 3 13.29 -25.05 1.64
C PHE A 3 12.20 -23.98 1.36
N GLN A 4 11.71 -23.93 0.13
CA GLN A 4 10.65 -23.00 -0.27
C GLN A 4 9.33 -23.27 0.45
N GLU A 5 8.93 -24.54 0.63
CA GLU A 5 7.71 -24.89 1.35
C GLU A 5 7.74 -24.42 2.81
N ASP A 6 8.94 -24.36 3.41
CA ASP A 6 9.10 -23.88 4.80
C ASP A 6 9.08 -22.35 4.89
N ILE A 7 9.49 -21.63 3.86
CA ILE A 7 9.59 -20.16 3.86
C ILE A 7 8.29 -19.48 3.43
N ILE A 8 7.48 -20.09 2.54
CA ILE A 8 6.21 -19.51 2.07
C ILE A 8 5.29 -19.06 3.21
N PRO A 9 5.05 -19.85 4.28
CA PRO A 9 4.22 -19.40 5.39
C PRO A 9 4.78 -18.17 6.10
N ILE A 10 6.10 -18.08 6.28
CA ILE A 10 6.77 -16.97 6.96
C ILE A 10 6.58 -15.67 6.16
N VAL A 11 6.83 -15.73 4.85
CA VAL A 11 6.63 -14.59 3.96
C VAL A 11 5.15 -14.19 3.91
N THR A 12 4.24 -15.17 3.90
CA THR A 12 2.78 -14.93 3.93
C THR A 12 2.35 -14.17 5.18
N ASP A 13 2.89 -14.50 6.34
CA ASP A 13 2.58 -13.80 7.59
C ASP A 13 3.09 -12.36 7.58
N VAL A 14 4.32 -12.12 7.10
CA VAL A 14 4.86 -10.77 6.91
C VAL A 14 3.99 -9.97 5.94
N MET A 15 3.63 -10.54 4.80
CA MET A 15 2.80 -9.87 3.80
C MET A 15 1.39 -9.57 4.32
N THR A 16 0.83 -10.47 5.13
CA THR A 16 -0.47 -10.25 5.79
C THR A 16 -0.39 -9.09 6.76
N MET A 17 0.62 -9.04 7.60
CA MET A 17 0.85 -7.93 8.54
C MET A 17 1.02 -6.61 7.77
N LEU A 18 1.88 -6.56 6.75
CA LEU A 18 2.11 -5.35 5.94
C LEU A 18 0.83 -4.87 5.24
N ARG A 19 0.01 -5.76 4.68
CA ARG A 19 -1.27 -5.41 4.06
C ARG A 19 -2.18 -4.68 5.05
N GLU A 20 -2.33 -5.22 6.25
CA GLU A 20 -3.18 -4.61 7.28
C GLU A 20 -2.64 -3.26 7.75
N GLN A 21 -1.31 -3.13 7.90
CA GLN A 21 -0.69 -1.86 8.27
C GLN A 21 -0.82 -0.80 7.17
N LEU A 22 -0.68 -1.18 5.90
CA LEU A 22 -0.89 -0.28 4.76
C LEU A 22 -2.33 0.23 4.69
N ARG A 23 -3.31 -0.64 4.88
CA ARG A 23 -4.73 -0.26 4.94
C ARG A 23 -5.01 0.74 6.06
N ARG A 24 -4.44 0.50 7.25
CA ARG A 24 -4.58 1.39 8.42
C ARG A 24 -3.91 2.73 8.18
N GLU A 25 -2.67 2.74 7.69
CA GLU A 25 -1.93 3.98 7.43
C GLU A 25 -2.60 4.81 6.33
N ALA A 26 -3.02 4.20 5.23
CA ALA A 26 -3.76 4.89 4.18
C ALA A 26 -5.04 5.56 4.73
N ALA A 27 -5.78 4.86 5.60
CA ALA A 27 -6.95 5.43 6.26
C ALA A 27 -6.58 6.56 7.24
N ALA A 28 -5.50 6.41 8.01
CA ALA A 28 -5.02 7.41 8.97
C ALA A 28 -4.55 8.69 8.27
N GLN A 29 -3.93 8.57 7.09
CA GLN A 29 -3.60 9.70 6.22
C GLN A 29 -4.82 10.28 5.47
N GLY A 30 -6.02 9.75 5.70
CA GLY A 30 -7.27 10.27 5.15
C GLY A 30 -7.60 9.81 3.74
N HIS A 31 -6.98 8.73 3.24
CA HIS A 31 -7.24 8.14 1.92
C HIS A 31 -8.38 7.11 1.96
N LYS A 32 -9.53 7.48 2.52
CA LYS A 32 -10.65 6.57 2.81
C LYS A 32 -12.00 6.94 2.18
N LEU A 33 -12.03 7.92 1.27
CA LEU A 33 -13.32 8.45 0.78
C LEU A 33 -14.21 7.39 0.13
N SER A 34 -13.66 6.56 -0.77
CA SER A 34 -14.40 5.49 -1.45
C SER A 34 -14.13 4.09 -0.88
N GLY A 35 -13.13 3.93 -0.02
CA GLY A 35 -12.66 2.62 0.44
C GLY A 35 -11.83 1.83 -0.57
N LYS A 36 -11.90 2.16 -1.86
CA LYS A 36 -11.27 1.39 -2.96
C LYS A 36 -9.78 1.14 -2.77
N LEU A 37 -9.02 2.13 -2.27
CA LEU A 37 -7.59 1.93 -2.02
C LEU A 37 -7.36 0.79 -1.03
N ALA A 38 -8.02 0.83 0.12
CA ALA A 38 -7.84 -0.19 1.14
C ALA A 38 -8.27 -1.58 0.65
N GLU A 39 -9.35 -1.66 -0.12
CA GLU A 39 -9.85 -2.91 -0.71
C GLU A 39 -8.88 -3.46 -1.76
N SER A 40 -8.22 -2.59 -2.54
CA SER A 40 -7.30 -2.98 -3.61
C SER A 40 -5.92 -3.42 -3.13
N ILE A 41 -5.55 -3.17 -1.86
CA ILE A 41 -4.25 -3.61 -1.33
C ILE A 41 -4.30 -5.11 -1.10
N GLU A 42 -3.69 -5.86 -2.01
CA GLU A 42 -3.61 -7.32 -2.01
C GLU A 42 -2.16 -7.77 -2.18
N PHE A 43 -1.88 -9.03 -1.89
CA PHE A 43 -0.54 -9.59 -2.07
C PHE A 43 -0.56 -10.99 -2.66
N GLU A 44 0.57 -11.36 -3.22
CA GLU A 44 0.88 -12.69 -3.72
C GLU A 44 2.23 -13.13 -3.15
N VAL A 45 2.33 -14.41 -2.77
CA VAL A 45 3.59 -15.05 -2.38
C VAL A 45 3.84 -16.21 -3.31
N SER A 46 4.98 -16.19 -3.98
CA SER A 46 5.33 -17.23 -4.96
C SER A 46 6.81 -17.61 -4.88
N PRO A 47 7.15 -18.89 -5.18
CA PRO A 47 8.53 -19.29 -5.37
C PRO A 47 9.10 -18.72 -6.67
N ASP A 48 10.38 -18.32 -6.65
CA ASP A 48 11.08 -17.78 -7.81
C ASP A 48 12.57 -18.16 -7.76
N GLY A 49 13.00 -19.07 -8.62
CA GLY A 49 14.41 -19.44 -8.81
C GLY A 49 15.17 -19.84 -7.54
N GLY A 50 14.52 -20.49 -6.58
CA GLY A 50 15.13 -20.87 -5.28
C GLY A 50 14.81 -19.88 -4.14
N ASN A 51 14.22 -18.73 -4.44
CA ASN A 51 13.76 -17.75 -3.48
C ASN A 51 12.23 -17.84 -3.28
N VAL A 52 11.73 -17.15 -2.27
CA VAL A 52 10.29 -16.89 -2.08
C VAL A 52 10.10 -15.37 -2.13
N ILE A 53 9.22 -14.91 -3.01
CA ILE A 53 8.96 -13.49 -3.22
C ILE A 53 7.52 -13.16 -2.82
N GLY A 54 7.37 -12.16 -1.95
CA GLY A 54 6.10 -11.50 -1.69
C GLY A 54 5.96 -10.24 -2.57
N ARG A 55 4.84 -10.10 -3.28
CA ARG A 55 4.50 -8.91 -4.07
C ARG A 55 3.22 -8.29 -3.54
N MET A 56 3.24 -6.98 -3.33
CA MET A 56 2.06 -6.22 -2.93
C MET A 56 1.53 -5.46 -4.15
N PHE A 57 0.21 -5.43 -4.30
CA PHE A 57 -0.51 -4.74 -5.36
C PHE A 57 -1.47 -3.72 -4.75
N ALA A 58 -1.70 -2.64 -5.45
CA ALA A 58 -2.69 -1.62 -5.11
C ALA A 58 -3.15 -0.92 -6.39
N GLU A 59 -4.22 -0.13 -6.30
CA GLU A 59 -4.68 0.73 -7.40
C GLU A 59 -3.56 1.62 -7.94
N ASP A 60 -3.52 1.85 -9.24
CA ASP A 60 -2.48 2.64 -9.93
C ASP A 60 -2.28 4.03 -9.32
N TYR A 61 -3.35 4.65 -8.82
CA TYR A 61 -3.26 5.96 -8.19
C TYR A 61 -2.57 5.95 -6.82
N SER A 62 -2.27 4.78 -6.24
CA SER A 62 -1.52 4.66 -4.99
C SER A 62 -0.14 5.32 -5.06
N SER A 63 0.48 5.32 -6.24
CA SER A 63 1.74 6.02 -6.48
C SER A 63 1.62 7.54 -6.29
N TYR A 64 0.50 8.13 -6.66
CA TYR A 64 0.26 9.56 -6.43
C TYR A 64 0.04 9.89 -4.94
N LEU A 65 -0.47 8.94 -4.17
CA LEU A 65 -0.61 9.09 -2.73
C LEU A 65 0.72 8.86 -2.00
N GLU A 66 1.58 8.03 -2.55
CA GLU A 66 2.93 7.81 -2.00
C GLU A 66 3.83 9.02 -2.24
N PHE A 67 3.91 9.51 -3.47
CA PHE A 67 4.89 10.54 -3.87
C PHE A 67 4.31 11.95 -3.97
N GLY A 68 2.99 12.08 -3.97
CA GLY A 68 2.34 13.33 -4.32
C GLY A 68 2.48 13.68 -5.81
N VAL A 69 1.94 14.83 -6.20
CA VAL A 69 2.08 15.38 -7.56
C VAL A 69 2.50 16.83 -7.45
N ARG A 70 3.60 17.19 -8.09
CA ARG A 70 4.08 18.58 -8.12
C ARG A 70 3.11 19.47 -8.91
N ALA A 71 3.05 20.76 -8.55
CA ALA A 71 2.16 21.75 -9.17
C ALA A 71 2.35 21.83 -10.70
N ASP A 72 3.60 21.77 -11.17
CA ASP A 72 3.97 21.82 -12.59
C ASP A 72 3.56 20.55 -13.39
N ARG A 73 3.18 19.49 -12.71
CA ARG A 73 2.68 18.23 -13.30
C ARG A 73 1.17 18.04 -13.22
N ILE A 74 0.46 18.99 -12.63
CA ILE A 74 -1.01 18.97 -12.61
C ILE A 74 -1.54 19.25 -14.03
N PRO A 75 -2.38 18.37 -14.60
CA PRO A 75 -2.88 18.51 -15.97
C PRO A 75 -4.03 19.53 -16.06
N PHE A 76 -3.78 20.75 -15.59
CA PHE A 76 -4.74 21.84 -15.57
C PHE A 76 -4.07 23.18 -15.91
N SER A 77 -4.44 23.74 -17.06
CA SER A 77 -3.87 24.99 -17.57
C SER A 77 -4.66 26.25 -17.17
N GLY A 78 -5.73 26.11 -16.39
CA GLY A 78 -6.62 27.24 -16.04
C GLY A 78 -7.56 27.66 -17.15
N ARG A 79 -7.47 27.07 -18.36
CA ARG A 79 -8.35 27.38 -19.48
C ARG A 79 -9.55 26.44 -19.47
N THR A 80 -10.75 27.02 -19.48
CA THR A 80 -11.99 26.32 -19.80
C THR A 80 -12.04 26.18 -21.33
N GLY A 81 -11.57 25.05 -21.85
CA GLY A 81 -11.59 24.79 -23.30
C GLY A 81 -13.01 24.48 -23.77
N THR A 82 -13.29 24.78 -25.04
CA THR A 82 -14.54 24.40 -25.71
C THR A 82 -14.64 22.91 -26.04
N GLY A 83 -13.70 22.09 -25.61
CA GLY A 83 -13.52 20.68 -25.97
C GLY A 83 -13.87 19.64 -24.91
N GLY A 84 -14.75 19.95 -23.98
CA GLY A 84 -15.15 18.98 -22.93
C GLY A 84 -14.25 19.00 -21.67
N THR A 85 -14.69 18.29 -20.65
CA THR A 85 -14.00 18.22 -19.36
C THR A 85 -12.90 17.16 -19.41
N SER A 86 -11.67 17.51 -19.05
CA SER A 86 -10.56 16.54 -19.00
C SER A 86 -10.85 15.41 -17.98
N LEU A 87 -10.24 14.25 -18.17
CA LEU A 87 -10.35 13.13 -17.20
C LEU A 87 -9.98 13.54 -15.78
N TYR A 88 -9.01 14.42 -15.64
CA TYR A 88 -8.61 14.98 -14.35
C TYR A 88 -9.75 15.79 -13.68
N ILE A 89 -10.41 16.67 -14.43
CA ILE A 89 -11.55 17.45 -13.92
C ILE A 89 -12.76 16.53 -13.64
N GLN A 90 -13.02 15.56 -14.51
CA GLN A 90 -14.08 14.55 -14.28
C GLN A 90 -13.83 13.79 -12.96
N GLY A 91 -12.59 13.37 -12.70
CA GLY A 91 -12.20 12.75 -11.44
C GLY A 91 -12.45 13.65 -10.22
N LEU A 92 -12.18 14.96 -10.34
CA LEU A 92 -12.46 15.93 -9.28
C LEU A 92 -13.98 16.15 -9.08
N ILE A 93 -14.77 16.15 -10.16
CA ILE A 93 -16.25 16.23 -10.06
C ILE A 93 -16.76 15.01 -9.28
N SER A 94 -16.38 13.79 -9.69
CA SER A 94 -16.76 12.56 -8.99
C SER A 94 -16.31 12.55 -7.53
N PHE A 95 -15.13 13.09 -7.23
CA PHE A 95 -14.67 13.26 -5.86
C PHE A 95 -15.61 14.14 -5.03
N TRP A 96 -16.08 15.25 -5.58
CA TRP A 96 -16.98 16.14 -4.88
C TRP A 96 -18.40 15.58 -4.79
N GLU A 97 -18.84 14.81 -5.79
CA GLU A 97 -20.13 14.08 -5.75
C GLU A 97 -20.14 13.04 -4.63
N LEU A 98 -19.05 12.28 -4.44
CA LEU A 98 -18.88 11.37 -3.30
C LEU A 98 -18.92 12.09 -1.94
N ARG A 99 -18.69 13.41 -1.92
CA ARG A 99 -18.77 14.25 -0.72
C ARG A 99 -20.12 14.94 -0.56
N GLY A 100 -21.08 14.61 -1.41
CA GLY A 100 -22.47 15.08 -1.32
C GLY A 100 -22.79 16.36 -2.10
N LEU A 101 -21.85 16.90 -2.89
CA LEU A 101 -22.15 17.97 -3.84
C LEU A 101 -22.76 17.38 -5.12
N SER A 102 -23.53 18.18 -5.85
CA SER A 102 -24.11 17.71 -7.12
C SER A 102 -24.16 18.80 -8.17
N GLY A 103 -24.24 18.40 -9.45
CA GLY A 103 -24.45 19.27 -10.58
C GLY A 103 -23.45 20.44 -10.61
N ARG A 104 -23.95 21.67 -10.68
CA ARG A 104 -23.11 22.88 -10.79
C ARG A 104 -22.18 23.09 -9.59
N GLU A 105 -22.59 22.68 -8.40
CA GLU A 105 -21.77 22.83 -7.19
C GLU A 105 -20.56 21.92 -7.23
N ALA A 106 -20.72 20.65 -7.63
CA ALA A 106 -19.63 19.71 -7.79
C ALA A 106 -18.63 20.18 -8.87
N ILE A 107 -19.15 20.70 -10.00
CA ILE A 107 -18.32 21.26 -11.07
C ILE A 107 -17.52 22.46 -10.56
N SER A 108 -18.17 23.41 -9.90
CA SER A 108 -17.51 24.61 -9.36
C SER A 108 -16.40 24.25 -8.36
N ALA A 109 -16.70 23.32 -7.44
CA ALA A 109 -15.74 22.81 -6.45
C ALA A 109 -14.56 22.07 -7.12
N ALA A 110 -14.81 21.31 -8.19
CA ALA A 110 -13.77 20.63 -8.95
C ALA A 110 -12.78 21.63 -9.60
N PHE A 111 -13.29 22.67 -10.25
CA PHE A 111 -12.43 23.71 -10.83
C PHE A 111 -11.66 24.49 -9.76
N ALA A 112 -12.31 24.87 -8.66
CA ALA A 112 -11.64 25.53 -7.54
C ALA A 112 -10.50 24.64 -6.98
N THR A 113 -10.74 23.35 -6.84
CA THR A 113 -9.72 22.37 -6.43
C THR A 113 -8.59 22.28 -7.44
N ALA A 114 -8.90 22.23 -8.72
CA ALA A 114 -7.89 22.19 -9.80
C ALA A 114 -6.96 23.42 -9.78
N HIS A 115 -7.49 24.61 -9.52
CA HIS A 115 -6.68 25.82 -9.34
C HIS A 115 -5.76 25.74 -8.14
N VAL A 116 -6.22 25.16 -7.02
CA VAL A 116 -5.38 24.94 -5.84
C VAL A 116 -4.28 23.94 -6.16
N HIS A 117 -4.61 22.81 -6.80
CA HIS A 117 -3.63 21.81 -7.20
C HIS A 117 -2.58 22.36 -8.18
N ALA A 118 -2.98 23.17 -9.15
CA ALA A 118 -2.05 23.82 -10.08
C ALA A 118 -1.06 24.78 -9.40
N ARG A 119 -1.45 25.34 -8.25
CA ARG A 119 -0.59 26.22 -7.45
C ARG A 119 0.25 25.49 -6.41
N GLU A 120 -0.30 24.50 -5.75
CA GLU A 120 0.28 23.86 -4.56
C GLU A 120 0.79 22.44 -4.84
N GLY A 121 0.30 21.77 -5.87
CA GLY A 121 0.45 20.34 -6.08
C GLY A 121 -0.60 19.51 -5.32
N MET A 122 -0.41 18.22 -5.30
CA MET A 122 -1.17 17.28 -4.48
C MET A 122 -0.23 16.51 -3.55
N PRO A 123 -0.53 16.40 -2.26
CA PRO A 123 -1.69 16.95 -1.56
C PRO A 123 -1.60 18.48 -1.40
N SER A 124 -2.74 19.16 -1.43
CA SER A 124 -2.82 20.59 -1.10
C SER A 124 -2.74 20.81 0.42
N ARG A 125 -2.29 21.99 0.87
CA ARG A 125 -2.19 22.34 2.29
C ARG A 125 -3.51 22.12 3.05
N ALA A 126 -4.63 22.51 2.44
CA ALA A 126 -5.95 22.35 3.06
C ALA A 126 -6.35 20.88 3.26
N SER A 127 -5.73 19.94 2.56
CA SER A 127 -6.06 18.50 2.66
C SER A 127 -5.48 17.84 3.91
N TYR A 128 -4.45 18.39 4.53
CA TYR A 128 -3.81 17.84 5.72
C TYR A 128 -4.76 17.73 6.93
N ARG A 129 -5.82 18.57 6.99
CA ARG A 129 -6.88 18.47 8.02
C ARG A 129 -7.63 17.13 8.02
N TYR A 130 -7.52 16.34 6.95
CA TYR A 130 -8.18 15.02 6.86
C TYR A 130 -7.29 13.88 7.31
N SER A 131 -6.02 14.15 7.61
CA SER A 131 -5.09 13.20 8.17
C SER A 131 -5.11 13.25 9.70
N SER A 132 -5.09 12.10 10.33
CA SER A 132 -4.90 11.98 11.78
C SER A 132 -3.42 11.88 12.19
N THR A 133 -2.54 11.61 11.22
CA THR A 133 -1.09 11.51 11.43
C THR A 133 -0.35 12.82 11.13
N GLY A 134 -1.03 13.77 10.48
CA GLY A 134 -0.41 14.99 9.97
C GLY A 134 0.26 14.81 8.62
N GLU A 135 0.33 13.57 8.10
CA GLU A 135 0.92 13.23 6.80
C GLU A 135 -0.17 12.94 5.77
N ARG A 136 0.15 13.16 4.49
CA ARG A 136 -0.76 12.92 3.36
C ARG A 136 -0.08 12.20 2.20
N THR A 137 1.20 11.84 2.37
CA THR A 137 2.03 11.11 1.40
C THR A 137 2.91 10.12 2.14
N GLY A 138 3.56 9.20 1.41
CA GLY A 138 4.53 8.27 1.97
C GLY A 138 3.91 7.18 2.84
N PHE A 139 2.66 6.78 2.59
CA PHE A 139 2.00 5.77 3.42
C PHE A 139 2.67 4.40 3.34
N ILE A 140 3.21 4.03 2.16
CA ILE A 140 3.95 2.78 1.96
C ILE A 140 5.27 2.84 2.73
N ARG A 141 6.03 3.91 2.51
CA ARG A 141 7.32 4.11 3.16
C ARG A 141 7.18 4.16 4.68
N THR A 142 6.19 4.90 5.18
CA THR A 142 5.92 4.99 6.63
C THR A 142 5.66 3.61 7.25
N VAL A 143 4.91 2.76 6.56
CA VAL A 143 4.62 1.41 7.05
C VAL A 143 5.88 0.54 7.04
N ILE A 144 6.66 0.57 5.96
CA ILE A 144 7.90 -0.22 5.86
C ILE A 144 8.89 0.21 6.95
N ASP A 145 9.15 1.51 7.08
CA ASP A 145 10.11 2.05 8.04
C ASP A 145 9.69 1.76 9.49
N ARG A 146 8.39 1.84 9.80
CA ARG A 146 7.87 1.59 11.15
C ARG A 146 7.89 0.12 11.55
N ASN A 147 7.72 -0.79 10.60
CA ASN A 147 7.61 -2.22 10.88
C ASN A 147 8.88 -3.01 10.50
N ALA A 148 9.99 -2.35 10.20
CA ALA A 148 11.24 -3.02 9.83
C ALA A 148 11.70 -4.01 10.89
N ASP A 149 11.75 -3.58 12.15
CA ASP A 149 12.17 -4.42 13.29
C ASP A 149 11.19 -5.58 13.54
N ASP A 150 9.88 -5.34 13.40
CA ASP A 150 8.85 -6.38 13.54
C ASP A 150 8.97 -7.43 12.42
N ILE A 151 9.27 -7.01 11.19
CA ILE A 151 9.51 -7.91 10.05
C ILE A 151 10.72 -8.79 10.34
N GLU A 152 11.83 -8.20 10.79
CA GLU A 152 13.05 -8.92 11.15
C GLU A 152 12.75 -9.95 12.26
N ALA A 153 12.08 -9.53 13.34
CA ALA A 153 11.72 -10.40 14.45
C ALA A 153 10.83 -11.58 14.02
N ILE A 154 9.83 -11.36 13.14
CA ILE A 154 8.99 -12.44 12.61
C ILE A 154 9.83 -13.44 11.81
N ILE A 155 10.74 -12.96 10.99
CA ILE A 155 11.61 -13.81 10.17
C ILE A 155 12.54 -14.62 11.07
N GLU A 156 13.21 -13.99 12.03
CA GLU A 156 14.15 -14.67 12.94
C GLU A 156 13.46 -15.74 13.79
N ASP A 157 12.33 -15.40 14.42
CA ASP A 157 11.59 -16.33 15.29
C ASP A 157 11.10 -17.55 14.50
N LYS A 158 10.40 -17.33 13.41
CA LYS A 158 9.77 -18.40 12.62
C LYS A 158 10.79 -19.24 11.83
N TYR A 159 11.78 -18.59 11.24
CA TYR A 159 12.84 -19.29 10.52
C TYR A 159 13.74 -20.07 11.46
N GLY A 160 14.12 -19.47 12.58
CA GLY A 160 14.89 -20.13 13.64
C GLY A 160 14.17 -21.35 14.24
N ALA A 161 12.89 -21.21 14.56
CA ALA A 161 12.07 -22.32 15.04
C ALA A 161 11.96 -23.46 14.02
N ARG A 162 11.77 -23.11 12.72
CA ARG A 162 11.68 -24.10 11.66
C ARG A 162 13.00 -24.82 11.41
N LEU A 163 14.11 -24.11 11.47
CA LEU A 163 15.45 -24.68 11.35
C LEU A 163 15.73 -25.65 12.51
N ALA A 164 15.39 -25.27 13.73
CA ALA A 164 15.56 -26.13 14.91
C ALA A 164 14.72 -27.42 14.80
N LEU A 165 13.47 -27.33 14.32
CA LEU A 165 12.61 -28.50 14.10
C LEU A 165 13.18 -29.43 13.03
N ASN A 166 13.62 -28.89 11.89
CA ASN A 166 14.23 -29.69 10.83
C ASN A 166 15.51 -30.39 11.31
N PHE A 167 16.32 -29.72 12.11
CA PHE A 167 17.53 -30.29 12.69
C PHE A 167 17.19 -31.43 13.68
N ALA A 168 16.22 -31.24 14.57
CA ALA A 168 15.75 -32.26 15.49
C ALA A 168 15.19 -33.50 14.78
N GLN A 169 14.42 -33.31 13.71
CA GLN A 169 13.92 -34.43 12.89
C GLN A 169 15.06 -35.20 12.20
N SER A 170 16.06 -34.50 11.69
CA SER A 170 17.24 -35.11 11.07
C SER A 170 18.07 -35.92 12.07
N LEU A 171 18.23 -35.42 13.31
CA LEU A 171 18.89 -36.15 14.37
C LEU A 171 18.12 -37.42 14.77
N GLY A 172 16.79 -37.33 14.92
CA GLY A 172 15.95 -38.49 15.24
C GLY A 172 15.99 -39.59 14.17
N GLN A 173 16.08 -39.21 12.88
CA GLN A 173 16.27 -40.15 11.78
C GLN A 173 17.66 -40.82 11.85
N TYR A 174 18.70 -40.07 12.19
CA TYR A 174 20.07 -40.59 12.30
C TYR A 174 20.19 -41.61 13.48
N GLU A 175 19.53 -41.35 14.61
CA GLU A 175 19.48 -42.29 15.75
C GLU A 175 18.77 -43.60 15.38
N ASN A 176 17.64 -43.51 14.67
CA ASN A 176 16.91 -44.70 14.19
C ASN A 176 17.71 -45.56 13.22
N ILE A 177 18.56 -44.97 12.39
CA ILE A 177 19.46 -45.71 11.49
C ILE A 177 20.55 -46.46 12.27
N LYS A 178 21.08 -45.88 13.36
CA LYS A 178 22.10 -46.51 14.21
C LYS A 178 21.56 -47.72 15.00
N PHE A 179 20.27 -47.75 15.32
CA PHE A 179 19.68 -48.88 16.05
C PHE A 179 19.14 -50.01 15.15
N SER A 180 19.12 -49.80 13.82
CA SER A 180 18.68 -50.80 12.84
C SER A 180 19.81 -51.51 12.10
N ALA A 181 21.07 -51.22 12.43
CA ALA A 181 22.28 -51.85 11.89
C ALA A 181 22.94 -52.73 12.92
#